data_7ede347aea16009cb3d29228130fe986
#
_entry.id   7ede347aea16009cb3d29228130fe986
#
_cell.length_a   1.000
_cell.length_b   1.000
_cell.length_c   1.000
_cell.angle_alpha   90.00
_cell.angle_beta   90.00
_cell.angle_gamma   90.00
#
_symmetry.space_group_name_H-M   'P 1'
#
loop_
_entity.id
_entity.type
_entity.pdbx_description
1 polymer ?
#
loop_
_entity_poly.entity_id
_entity_poly.type
_entity_poly.pdbx_seq_one_letter_code
_entity_poly.pdbx_strand_id
1 'polypeptide(L)'
;MVRSSSRSNKSNKSNDNSSELISERQKKTSIKGTVTEYEAIAKLTRQGYYVAKSCDPACPFDIVIVDKKGKIQLLDIKTNTYRKYKKGKSLKHKPKKSCLIYRCPTKEQKRLGIKLMMVDYD
;
A
#
# COMPACT_ATOMS: atom_id res chain seq x y z
N MET A 1 0.79 38.46 -10.76
CA MET A 1 0.10 37.22 -10.60
C MET A 1 0.96 36.06 -10.18
N VAL A 2 2.01 35.77 -10.89
CA VAL A 2 2.93 34.70 -10.52
C VAL A 2 3.73 35.01 -9.25
N ARG A 3 3.76 36.23 -8.88
CA ARG A 3 4.54 36.71 -7.72
C ARG A 3 4.12 36.13 -6.38
N SER A 4 2.86 35.79 -6.23
CA SER A 4 2.36 35.24 -4.97
C SER A 4 2.92 33.86 -4.65
N SER A 5 3.25 33.07 -5.66
CA SER A 5 3.78 31.72 -5.45
C SER A 5 5.21 31.73 -4.90
N SER A 6 6.02 32.72 -5.26
CA SER A 6 7.39 32.77 -4.75
C SER A 6 7.48 33.14 -3.28
N ARG A 7 6.47 33.84 -2.76
CA ARG A 7 6.44 34.20 -1.34
C ARG A 7 6.08 33.04 -0.43
N SER A 8 5.20 32.18 -0.87
CA SER A 8 4.82 31.02 -0.10
C SER A 8 5.96 30.02 0.11
N ASN A 9 6.90 29.98 -0.82
CA ASN A 9 8.03 29.07 -0.70
C ASN A 9 9.02 29.45 0.39
N LYS A 10 9.11 30.72 0.75
CA LYS A 10 10.03 31.17 1.78
C LYS A 10 9.59 30.81 3.19
N SER A 11 8.29 30.70 3.42
CA SER A 11 7.78 30.43 4.77
C SER A 11 7.95 28.98 5.20
N ASN A 12 8.24 28.09 4.27
CA ASN A 12 8.31 26.67 4.55
C ASN A 12 9.68 26.16 4.98
N LYS A 13 10.68 27.01 5.03
CA LYS A 13 12.04 26.57 5.33
C LYS A 13 12.35 26.40 6.80
N SER A 14 11.53 26.93 7.69
CA SER A 14 11.86 27.00 9.11
C SER A 14 11.53 25.74 9.91
N ASN A 15 10.83 24.76 9.34
CA ASN A 15 10.34 23.60 10.09
C ASN A 15 10.96 22.27 9.67
N ASP A 16 12.17 22.30 9.13
CA ASP A 16 12.58 21.21 8.25
C ASP A 16 13.16 19.98 8.94
N ASN A 17 13.87 20.11 10.06
CA ASN A 17 14.72 19.01 10.51
C ASN A 17 13.97 17.86 11.17
N SER A 18 13.02 18.14 12.06
CA SER A 18 12.27 17.05 12.70
C SER A 18 11.20 16.46 11.79
N SER A 19 10.61 17.27 10.91
CA SER A 19 9.63 16.80 9.95
C SER A 19 10.27 15.98 8.83
N GLU A 20 11.52 16.24 8.49
CA GLU A 20 12.24 15.44 7.48
C GLU A 20 12.48 14.00 7.92
N LEU A 21 12.87 13.78 9.17
CA LEU A 21 13.10 12.43 9.69
C LEU A 21 11.82 11.59 9.69
N ILE A 22 10.70 12.19 10.09
CA ILE A 22 9.41 11.52 10.06
C ILE A 22 8.96 11.27 8.62
N SER A 23 9.19 12.25 7.74
CA SER A 23 8.75 12.15 6.35
C SER A 23 9.51 11.09 5.56
N GLU A 24 10.77 10.81 5.87
CA GLU A 24 11.51 9.75 5.19
C GLU A 24 10.95 8.37 5.49
N ARG A 25 10.61 8.11 6.74
CA ARG A 25 9.96 6.86 7.12
C ARG A 25 8.60 6.69 6.42
N GLN A 26 7.82 7.77 6.39
CA GLN A 26 6.53 7.78 5.69
C GLN A 26 6.71 7.61 4.19
N LYS A 27 7.72 8.24 3.60
CA LYS A 27 8.03 8.09 2.18
C LYS A 27 8.34 6.65 1.81
N LYS A 28 9.16 5.96 2.61
CA LYS A 28 9.47 4.55 2.35
C LYS A 28 8.23 3.68 2.35
N THR A 29 7.34 3.87 3.32
CA THR A 29 6.09 3.14 3.41
C THR A 29 5.16 3.47 2.24
N SER A 30 5.03 4.74 1.90
CA SER A 30 4.21 5.19 0.77
C SER A 30 4.73 4.67 -0.56
N ILE A 31 6.04 4.73 -0.76
CA ILE A 31 6.66 4.21 -1.99
C ILE A 31 6.40 2.71 -2.12
N LYS A 32 6.60 1.98 -1.05
CA LYS A 32 6.36 0.54 -1.02
C LYS A 32 4.92 0.20 -1.39
N GLY A 33 3.96 0.89 -0.78
CA GLY A 33 2.55 0.69 -1.07
C GLY A 33 2.20 1.04 -2.52
N THR A 34 2.74 2.15 -3.03
CA THR A 34 2.52 2.58 -4.40
C THR A 34 3.11 1.59 -5.40
N VAL A 35 4.33 1.14 -5.17
CA VAL A 35 4.99 0.16 -6.04
C VAL A 35 4.20 -1.14 -6.10
N THR A 36 3.79 -1.68 -4.96
CA THR A 36 3.03 -2.93 -4.94
C THR A 36 1.67 -2.79 -5.62
N GLU A 37 1.04 -1.64 -5.49
CA GLU A 37 -0.22 -1.35 -6.17
C GLU A 37 -0.05 -1.35 -7.69
N TYR A 38 0.96 -0.66 -8.20
CA TYR A 38 1.25 -0.63 -9.64
C TYR A 38 1.73 -1.97 -10.18
N GLU A 39 2.48 -2.71 -9.40
CA GLU A 39 2.88 -4.07 -9.77
C GLU A 39 1.66 -4.99 -9.89
N ALA A 40 0.71 -4.88 -8.98
CA ALA A 40 -0.55 -5.62 -9.06
C ALA A 40 -1.33 -5.25 -10.32
N ILE A 41 -1.42 -3.97 -10.64
CA ILE A 41 -2.08 -3.48 -11.85
C ILE A 41 -1.40 -4.07 -13.10
N ALA A 42 -0.08 -4.01 -13.15
CA ALA A 42 0.67 -4.55 -14.29
C ALA A 42 0.45 -6.05 -14.45
N LYS A 43 0.49 -6.80 -13.36
CA LYS A 43 0.28 -8.24 -13.36
C LYS A 43 -1.11 -8.60 -13.85
N LEU A 44 -2.14 -7.94 -13.34
CA LEU A 44 -3.52 -8.21 -13.72
C LEU A 44 -3.79 -7.81 -15.17
N THR A 45 -3.20 -6.71 -15.62
CA THR A 45 -3.31 -6.28 -17.00
C THR A 45 -2.69 -7.32 -17.96
N ARG A 46 -1.54 -7.86 -17.59
CA ARG A 46 -0.91 -8.95 -18.38
C ARG A 46 -1.77 -10.20 -18.44
N GLN A 47 -2.53 -10.48 -17.40
CA GLN A 47 -3.43 -11.62 -17.34
C GLN A 47 -4.70 -11.41 -18.17
N GLY A 48 -4.91 -10.21 -18.70
CA GLY A 48 -6.04 -9.91 -19.57
C GLY A 48 -7.24 -9.28 -18.89
N TYR A 49 -7.11 -8.86 -17.64
CA TYR A 49 -8.17 -8.11 -16.96
C TYR A 49 -8.17 -6.66 -17.39
N TYR A 50 -9.36 -6.06 -17.41
CA TYR A 50 -9.48 -4.62 -17.44
C TYR A 50 -9.33 -4.10 -16.02
N VAL A 51 -8.41 -3.17 -15.79
CA VAL A 51 -8.07 -2.70 -14.45
C VAL A 51 -8.33 -1.21 -14.35
N ALA A 52 -9.05 -0.80 -13.29
CA ALA A 52 -9.27 0.59 -12.96
C ALA A 52 -8.82 0.83 -11.53
N LYS A 53 -8.11 1.94 -11.32
CA LYS A 53 -7.63 2.33 -10.00
C LYS A 53 -8.60 3.33 -9.38
N SER A 54 -8.87 3.18 -8.07
CA SER A 54 -9.71 4.14 -7.37
C SER A 54 -9.00 5.49 -7.23
N CYS A 55 -9.74 6.57 -7.37
CA CYS A 55 -9.23 7.93 -7.21
C CYS A 55 -9.55 8.49 -5.83
N ASP A 56 -10.48 7.90 -5.13
CA ASP A 56 -10.98 8.39 -3.85
C ASP A 56 -10.15 7.81 -2.71
N PRO A 57 -9.46 8.64 -1.90
CA PRO A 57 -8.67 8.13 -0.79
C PRO A 57 -9.50 7.47 0.31
N ALA A 58 -10.79 7.76 0.38
CA ALA A 58 -11.70 7.12 1.33
C ALA A 58 -12.31 5.82 0.81
N CYS A 59 -11.99 5.43 -0.42
CA CYS A 59 -12.51 4.22 -1.05
C CYS A 59 -11.99 2.97 -0.32
N PRO A 60 -12.86 2.00 0.03
CA PRO A 60 -12.42 0.81 0.74
C PRO A 60 -11.70 -0.22 -0.12
N PHE A 61 -11.58 0.01 -1.42
CA PHE A 61 -10.81 -0.85 -2.33
C PHE A 61 -9.83 0.00 -3.14
N ASP A 62 -8.76 -0.62 -3.60
CA ASP A 62 -7.72 0.06 -4.36
C ASP A 62 -7.97 0.00 -5.85
N ILE A 63 -8.38 -1.16 -6.36
CA ILE A 63 -8.60 -1.36 -7.80
C ILE A 63 -9.87 -2.15 -8.05
N VAL A 64 -10.40 -1.97 -9.25
CA VAL A 64 -11.50 -2.76 -9.78
C VAL A 64 -10.99 -3.51 -11.00
N ILE A 65 -11.26 -4.78 -11.07
CA ILE A 65 -10.95 -5.58 -12.25
C ILE A 65 -12.21 -6.13 -12.88
N VAL A 66 -12.19 -6.22 -14.19
CA VAL A 66 -13.27 -6.82 -14.96
C VAL A 66 -12.67 -7.88 -15.86
N ASP A 67 -13.20 -9.09 -15.81
CA ASP A 67 -12.71 -10.16 -16.66
C ASP A 67 -13.33 -10.07 -18.07
N LYS A 68 -12.92 -10.96 -18.95
CA LYS A 68 -13.42 -10.99 -20.33
C LYS A 68 -14.91 -11.29 -20.41
N LYS A 69 -15.46 -11.93 -19.40
CA LYS A 69 -16.90 -12.25 -19.30
C LYS A 69 -17.71 -11.11 -18.70
N GLY A 70 -17.05 -10.03 -18.28
CA GLY A 70 -17.71 -8.88 -17.66
C GLY A 70 -17.91 -8.99 -16.15
N LYS A 71 -17.34 -9.98 -15.49
CA LYS A 71 -17.43 -10.13 -14.05
C LYS A 71 -16.55 -9.10 -13.35
N ILE A 72 -17.16 -8.33 -12.47
CA ILE A 72 -16.49 -7.26 -11.72
C ILE A 72 -16.02 -7.80 -10.38
N GLN A 73 -14.79 -7.43 -10.01
CA GLN A 73 -14.21 -7.80 -8.73
C GLN A 73 -13.49 -6.60 -8.12
N LEU A 74 -13.71 -6.38 -6.84
CA LEU A 74 -13.09 -5.30 -6.09
C LEU A 74 -11.92 -5.86 -5.30
N LEU A 75 -10.75 -5.21 -5.41
CA LEU A 75 -9.52 -5.68 -4.76
C LEU A 75 -8.91 -4.59 -3.90
N ASP A 76 -8.44 -4.99 -2.72
CA ASP A 76 -7.63 -4.16 -1.84
C ASP A 76 -6.21 -4.73 -1.86
N ILE A 77 -5.25 -3.96 -2.33
CA ILE A 77 -3.87 -4.40 -2.48
C ILE A 77 -3.12 -4.19 -1.18
N LYS A 78 -2.55 -5.25 -0.66
CA LYS A 78 -1.74 -5.20 0.55
C LYS A 78 -0.36 -5.77 0.29
N THR A 79 0.64 -5.13 0.85
CA THR A 79 2.01 -5.64 0.79
C THR A 79 2.19 -6.73 1.83
N ASN A 80 2.78 -7.85 1.45
CA ASN A 80 3.14 -8.88 2.40
C ASN A 80 4.16 -8.34 3.39
N THR A 81 3.90 -8.53 4.67
CA THR A 81 4.76 -8.09 5.75
C THR A 81 5.16 -9.31 6.57
N TYR A 82 6.43 -9.39 6.91
CA TYR A 82 6.98 -10.50 7.67
C TYR A 82 7.47 -10.00 9.03
N ARG A 83 7.12 -10.74 10.08
CA ARG A 83 7.57 -10.43 11.42
C ARG A 83 8.93 -11.08 11.65
N LYS A 84 9.92 -10.26 11.98
CA LYS A 84 11.25 -10.75 12.33
C LYS A 84 11.33 -11.04 13.82
N TYR A 85 12.04 -12.11 14.18
CA TYR A 85 12.30 -12.40 15.57
C TYR A 85 13.36 -11.47 16.14
N LYS A 86 13.06 -10.89 17.31
CA LYS A 86 14.03 -10.06 18.02
C LYS A 86 15.03 -10.98 18.73
N LYS A 87 16.31 -10.68 18.58
CA LYS A 87 17.37 -11.35 19.34
C LYS A 87 17.15 -11.11 20.84
N GLY A 88 17.30 -12.14 21.67
CA GLY A 88 17.27 -12.00 23.11
C GLY A 88 16.02 -12.54 23.80
N LYS A 89 15.00 -12.93 23.07
CA LYS A 89 13.88 -13.66 23.66
C LYS A 89 14.19 -15.15 23.62
N SER A 90 14.25 -15.77 24.79
CA SER A 90 14.40 -17.22 24.90
C SER A 90 13.11 -17.89 24.46
N LEU A 91 13.05 -18.24 23.20
CA LEU A 91 11.96 -19.05 22.66
C LEU A 91 12.50 -20.46 22.47
N LYS A 92 11.77 -21.43 22.99
CA LYS A 92 12.11 -22.84 22.84
C LYS A 92 12.17 -23.24 21.35
N HIS A 93 11.44 -22.53 20.50
CA HIS A 93 11.46 -22.74 19.06
C HIS A 93 11.67 -21.41 18.36
N LYS A 94 12.89 -21.17 17.88
CA LYS A 94 13.17 -20.06 16.99
C LYS A 94 12.91 -20.52 15.58
N PRO A 95 11.85 -20.03 14.89
CA PRO A 95 11.71 -20.34 13.49
C PRO A 95 12.86 -19.71 12.73
N LYS A 96 13.40 -20.45 11.80
CA LYS A 96 14.53 -20.02 10.98
C LYS A 96 14.17 -18.90 10.01
N LYS A 97 12.87 -18.65 9.82
CA LYS A 97 12.36 -17.65 8.84
C LYS A 97 11.38 -16.72 9.52
N SER A 98 11.31 -15.50 9.00
CA SER A 98 10.31 -14.53 9.41
C SER A 98 8.89 -15.07 9.13
N CYS A 99 7.96 -14.80 10.03
CA CYS A 99 6.58 -15.22 9.87
C CYS A 99 5.79 -14.18 9.08
N LEU A 100 5.02 -14.63 8.10
CA LEU A 100 4.11 -13.79 7.35
C LEU A 100 3.02 -13.25 8.27
N ILE A 101 2.80 -11.94 8.23
CA ILE A 101 1.71 -11.31 8.96
C ILE A 101 0.43 -11.45 8.15
N TYR A 102 -0.55 -12.14 8.71
CA TYR A 102 -1.84 -12.31 8.08
C TYR A 102 -2.66 -11.03 8.12
N ARG A 103 -3.30 -10.73 7.01
CA ARG A 103 -4.21 -9.61 6.88
C ARG A 103 -5.61 -10.13 6.60
N CYS A 104 -6.60 -9.53 7.26
CA CYS A 104 -8.01 -9.88 7.05
C CYS A 104 -8.77 -8.69 6.53
N PRO A 105 -9.79 -8.90 5.67
CA PRO A 105 -10.66 -7.82 5.26
C PRO A 105 -11.41 -7.24 6.46
N THR A 106 -11.69 -5.95 6.43
CA THR A 106 -12.54 -5.30 7.42
C THR A 106 -14.00 -5.76 7.24
N LYS A 107 -14.84 -5.47 8.24
CA LYS A 107 -16.27 -5.79 8.14
C LYS A 107 -16.92 -5.13 6.92
N GLU A 108 -16.55 -3.87 6.67
CA GLU A 108 -17.05 -3.12 5.52
C GLU A 108 -16.60 -3.74 4.20
N GLN A 109 -15.35 -4.14 4.13
CA GLN A 109 -14.82 -4.81 2.95
C GLN A 109 -15.52 -6.14 2.70
N LYS A 110 -15.77 -6.92 3.75
CA LYS A 110 -16.53 -8.17 3.63
C LYS A 110 -17.95 -7.94 3.14
N ARG A 111 -18.60 -6.91 3.66
CA ARG A 111 -19.95 -6.54 3.25
C ARG A 111 -20.01 -6.20 1.76
N LEU A 112 -19.01 -5.53 1.26
CA LEU A 112 -18.92 -5.11 -0.14
C LEU A 112 -18.35 -6.16 -1.09
N GLY A 113 -17.92 -7.30 -0.55
CA GLY A 113 -17.33 -8.35 -1.37
C GLY A 113 -15.92 -8.05 -1.85
N ILE A 114 -15.19 -7.20 -1.15
CA ILE A 114 -13.83 -6.84 -1.50
C ILE A 114 -12.88 -7.95 -1.08
N LYS A 115 -11.99 -8.35 -2.00
CA LYS A 115 -10.95 -9.34 -1.73
C LYS A 115 -9.61 -8.65 -1.51
N LEU A 116 -8.80 -9.20 -0.61
CA LEU A 116 -7.43 -8.74 -0.43
C LEU A 116 -6.53 -9.43 -1.46
N MET A 117 -5.70 -8.65 -2.11
CA MET A 117 -4.63 -9.18 -2.97
C MET A 117 -3.29 -8.89 -2.30
N MET A 118 -2.58 -9.94 -1.94
CA MET A 118 -1.29 -9.82 -1.28
C MET A 118 -0.19 -9.79 -2.32
N VAL A 119 0.71 -8.83 -2.20
CA VAL A 119 1.82 -8.63 -3.13
C VAL A 119 3.12 -8.54 -2.34
N ASP A 120 4.13 -9.27 -2.80
CA ASP A 120 5.47 -9.17 -2.23
C ASP A 120 6.19 -7.95 -2.79
N TYR A 121 6.93 -7.28 -1.92
CA TYR A 121 7.77 -6.16 -2.29
C TYR A 121 9.23 -6.61 -2.26
N ASP A 122 9.86 -6.53 -3.40
CA ASP A 122 11.27 -6.91 -3.58
C ASP A 122 12.20 -5.71 -3.47
#